data_dd5dfea780f1008d31c418b537e3c96d
#
_entry.id   dd5dfea780f1008d31c418b537e3c96d
#
_cell.length_a   1.000
_cell.length_b   1.000
_cell.length_c   1.000
_cell.angle_alpha   90.00
_cell.angle_beta   90.00
_cell.angle_gamma   90.00
#
_symmetry.space_group_name_H-M   'P 1'
#
loop_
_entity.id
_entity.type
_entity.pdbx_description
1 polymer ?
#
loop_
_entity_poly.entity_id
_entity_poly.type
_entity_poly.pdbx_seq_one_letter_code
_entity_poly.pdbx_strand_id
1 'polypeptide(L)'
;MEKSTIKTITTTKTIHHFYCDSCGTHIGSSEEYVDGWYRPHGEFELKMYTPRGWYKLEKCFCDKCKEEFLNKLYSALEDAEFELD
;
A
#
# COMPACT_ATOMS: atom_id res chain seq x y z
N MET A 1 -0.01 -5.68 2.26
CA MET A 1 -0.62 -6.95 2.68
C MET A 1 -2.00 -6.70 3.23
N GLU A 2 -2.96 -7.45 2.77
CA GLU A 2 -4.35 -7.34 3.19
C GLU A 2 -4.85 -8.68 3.72
N LYS A 3 -5.62 -8.64 4.80
CA LYS A 3 -6.34 -9.80 5.33
C LYS A 3 -7.79 -9.42 5.55
N SER A 4 -8.69 -10.37 5.34
CA SER A 4 -10.14 -10.14 5.47
C SER A 4 -10.74 -11.06 6.54
N THR A 5 -11.65 -10.51 7.33
CA THR A 5 -12.43 -11.28 8.30
C THR A 5 -13.91 -11.01 8.07
N ILE A 6 -14.73 -12.01 8.38
CA ILE A 6 -16.19 -11.90 8.28
C ILE A 6 -16.74 -11.74 9.69
N LYS A 7 -17.48 -10.66 9.90
CA LYS A 7 -18.15 -10.39 11.16
C LYS A 7 -19.65 -10.66 11.00
N THR A 8 -20.15 -11.65 11.74
CA THR A 8 -21.55 -12.04 11.70
C THR A 8 -22.27 -11.56 12.96
N ILE A 9 -23.26 -10.65 12.80
CA ILE A 9 -24.20 -10.27 13.86
C ILE A 9 -25.61 -10.52 13.30
N THR A 10 -26.33 -9.49 12.94
CA THR A 10 -27.61 -9.59 12.23
C THR A 10 -27.43 -9.60 10.72
N THR A 11 -26.33 -9.05 10.25
CA THR A 11 -25.91 -9.05 8.85
C THR A 11 -24.43 -9.40 8.77
N THR A 12 -24.07 -10.17 7.76
CA THR A 12 -22.66 -10.51 7.51
C THR A 12 -21.95 -9.31 6.86
N LYS A 13 -20.87 -8.86 7.49
CA LYS A 13 -20.01 -7.80 6.93
C LYS A 13 -18.59 -8.31 6.80
N THR A 14 -17.94 -7.97 5.70
CA THR A 14 -16.53 -8.27 5.48
C THR A 14 -15.71 -7.07 5.96
N ILE A 15 -14.71 -7.35 6.79
CA ILE A 15 -13.78 -6.34 7.28
C ILE A 15 -12.42 -6.63 6.69
N HIS A 16 -11.84 -5.64 6.02
CA HIS A 16 -10.51 -5.75 5.41
C HIS A 16 -9.47 -5.13 6.33
N HIS A 17 -8.48 -5.92 6.73
CA HIS A 17 -7.38 -5.49 7.60
C HIS A 17 -6.13 -5.26 6.75
N PHE A 18 -5.49 -4.13 6.94
CA PHE A 18 -4.32 -3.74 6.18
C PHE A 18 -3.08 -3.79 7.06
N TYR A 19 -2.04 -4.43 6.54
CA TYR A 19 -0.77 -4.61 7.24
C TYR A 19 0.37 -4.13 6.36
N CYS A 20 1.41 -3.61 6.99
CA CYS A 20 2.60 -3.18 6.28
C CYS A 20 3.31 -4.38 5.63
N ASP A 21 3.58 -4.30 4.34
CA ASP A 21 4.29 -5.36 3.61
C ASP A 21 5.76 -5.48 4.02
N SER A 22 6.32 -4.45 4.63
CA SER A 22 7.71 -4.43 5.06
C SER A 22 7.90 -4.94 6.50
N CYS A 23 7.13 -4.43 7.46
CA CYS A 23 7.33 -4.75 8.88
C CYS A 23 6.18 -5.55 9.50
N GLY A 24 5.06 -5.72 8.80
CA GLY A 24 3.91 -6.48 9.29
C GLY A 24 3.03 -5.75 10.29
N THR A 25 3.30 -4.48 10.57
CA THR A 25 2.51 -3.69 11.51
C THR A 25 1.10 -3.46 10.96
N HIS A 26 0.09 -3.56 11.81
CA HIS A 26 -1.29 -3.26 11.45
C HIS A 26 -1.44 -1.76 11.15
N ILE A 27 -1.94 -1.44 9.96
CA ILE A 27 -2.10 -0.05 9.50
C ILE A 27 -3.50 0.46 9.79
N GLY A 28 -4.51 -0.32 9.48
CA GLY A 28 -5.90 0.05 9.66
C GLY A 28 -6.86 -1.01 9.16
N SER A 29 -8.14 -0.78 9.31
CA SER A 29 -9.20 -1.68 8.87
C SER A 29 -10.35 -0.90 8.27
N SER A 30 -11.02 -1.48 7.27
CA SER A 30 -12.19 -0.89 6.62
C SER A 30 -13.29 -1.91 6.46
N GLU A 31 -14.54 -1.50 6.69
CA GLU A 31 -15.71 -2.31 6.40
C GLU A 31 -16.04 -2.21 4.92
N GLU A 32 -16.41 -3.34 4.33
CA GLU A 32 -16.90 -3.38 2.96
C GLU A 32 -18.28 -2.76 2.87
N TYR A 33 -18.46 -1.88 1.89
CA TYR A 33 -19.76 -1.25 1.62
C TYR A 33 -20.70 -2.20 0.87
N VAL A 34 -21.97 -1.81 0.77
CA VAL A 34 -23.02 -2.63 0.13
C VAL A 34 -22.69 -2.98 -1.32
N ASP A 35 -21.97 -2.11 -2.02
CA ASP A 35 -21.53 -2.31 -3.40
C ASP A 35 -20.23 -3.11 -3.52
N GLY A 36 -19.70 -3.60 -2.41
CA GLY A 36 -18.46 -4.36 -2.37
C GLY A 36 -17.20 -3.50 -2.31
N TRP A 37 -17.34 -2.17 -2.30
CA TRP A 37 -16.19 -1.27 -2.21
C TRP A 37 -15.73 -1.10 -0.77
N TYR A 38 -14.43 -0.96 -0.57
CA TYR A 38 -13.86 -0.64 0.74
C TYR A 38 -12.67 0.31 0.55
N ARG A 39 -12.41 1.11 1.60
CA ARG A 39 -11.35 2.10 1.58
C ARG A 39 -10.00 1.47 1.96
N PRO A 40 -8.98 1.52 1.10
CA PRO A 40 -7.66 0.99 1.45
C PRO A 40 -6.93 1.87 2.45
N HIS A 41 -6.03 1.27 3.21
CA HIS A 41 -5.14 1.96 4.13
C HIS A 41 -3.67 1.67 3.79
N GLY A 42 -2.84 2.70 3.84
CA GLY A 42 -1.40 2.56 3.64
C GLY A 42 -1.01 2.22 2.21
N GLU A 43 -1.90 2.40 1.26
CA GLU A 43 -1.66 2.07 -0.14
C GLU A 43 -0.52 2.90 -0.72
N PHE A 44 0.40 2.21 -1.39
CA PHE A 44 1.50 2.82 -2.10
C PHE A 44 1.63 2.18 -3.48
N GLU A 45 1.66 3.01 -4.51
CA GLU A 45 1.78 2.55 -5.89
C GLU A 45 2.88 3.34 -6.60
N LEU A 46 3.75 2.60 -7.31
CA LEU A 46 4.79 3.18 -8.13
C LEU A 46 4.77 2.50 -9.49
N LYS A 47 4.76 3.29 -10.55
CA LYS A 47 4.87 2.78 -11.92
C LYS A 47 6.14 3.34 -12.54
N MET A 48 6.90 2.46 -13.21
CA MET A 48 8.14 2.85 -13.84
C MET A 48 8.31 2.19 -15.19
N TYR A 49 8.67 2.97 -16.20
CA TYR A 49 9.03 2.47 -17.51
C TYR A 49 10.53 2.18 -17.57
N THR A 50 10.88 1.01 -18.08
CA THR A 50 12.27 0.61 -18.30
C THR A 50 12.41 0.00 -19.70
N PRO A 51 13.64 -0.16 -20.21
CA PRO A 51 13.86 -0.85 -21.48
C PRO A 51 13.30 -2.27 -21.56
N ARG A 52 13.04 -2.89 -20.40
CA ARG A 52 12.42 -4.22 -20.31
C ARG A 52 10.89 -4.15 -20.27
N GLY A 53 10.32 -2.95 -20.19
CA GLY A 53 8.88 -2.72 -20.12
C GLY A 53 8.46 -1.94 -18.89
N TRP A 54 7.18 -1.99 -18.58
CA TRP A 54 6.60 -1.32 -17.41
C TRP A 54 6.71 -2.20 -16.17
N TYR A 55 7.16 -1.60 -15.09
CA TYR A 55 7.11 -2.21 -13.76
C TYR A 55 6.10 -1.45 -12.90
N LYS A 56 5.33 -2.20 -12.14
CA LYS A 56 4.35 -1.65 -11.22
C LYS A 56 4.60 -2.23 -9.84
N LEU A 57 4.77 -1.35 -8.86
CA LEU A 57 4.89 -1.72 -7.46
C LEU A 57 3.59 -1.34 -6.75
N GLU A 58 2.90 -2.32 -6.19
CA GLU A 58 1.72 -2.10 -5.36
C GLU A 58 1.97 -2.73 -4.00
N LYS A 59 2.09 -1.91 -2.97
CA LYS A 59 2.39 -2.33 -1.61
C LYS A 59 1.57 -1.54 -0.62
N CYS A 60 1.39 -2.11 0.57
CA CYS A 60 0.85 -1.38 1.71
C CYS A 60 2.00 -1.13 2.67
N PHE A 61 2.22 0.11 3.04
CA PHE A 61 3.28 0.49 3.98
C PHE A 61 2.70 1.30 5.12
N CYS A 62 3.19 1.07 6.34
CA CYS A 62 2.97 2.02 7.43
C CYS A 62 3.75 3.31 7.14
N ASP A 63 3.38 4.40 7.82
CA ASP A 63 3.99 5.71 7.57
C ASP A 63 5.51 5.67 7.65
N LYS A 64 6.04 4.97 8.64
CA LYS A 64 7.48 4.83 8.85
C LYS A 64 8.17 4.12 7.68
N CYS A 65 7.64 2.97 7.25
CA CYS A 65 8.23 2.20 6.16
C CYS A 65 8.07 2.91 4.82
N LYS A 66 6.97 3.63 4.62
CA LYS A 66 6.75 4.46 3.45
C LYS A 66 7.80 5.56 3.36
N GLU A 67 8.05 6.25 4.46
CA GLU A 67 9.05 7.31 4.53
C GLU A 67 10.46 6.77 4.26
N GLU A 68 10.82 5.65 4.88
CA GLU A 68 12.12 4.99 4.64
C GLU A 68 12.30 4.59 3.17
N PHE A 69 11.27 4.02 2.58
CA PHE A 69 11.31 3.63 1.17
C PHE A 69 11.48 4.85 0.26
N LEU A 70 10.71 5.91 0.50
CA LEU A 70 10.81 7.14 -0.29
C LEU A 70 12.17 7.80 -0.15
N ASN A 71 12.76 7.80 1.04
CA ASN A 71 14.10 8.35 1.27
C ASN A 71 15.16 7.59 0.46
N LYS A 72 15.07 6.27 0.43
CA LYS A 72 15.96 5.43 -0.38
C LYS A 72 15.79 5.71 -1.87
N LEU A 73 14.55 5.85 -2.31
CA LEU A 73 14.24 6.15 -3.71
C LEU A 73 14.80 7.52 -4.12
N TYR A 74 14.56 8.55 -3.31
CA TYR A 74 15.06 9.90 -3.58
C TYR A 74 16.58 9.94 -3.59
N SER A 75 17.23 9.24 -2.67
CA SER A 75 18.69 9.14 -2.64
C SER A 75 19.25 8.50 -3.92
N ALA A 76 18.62 7.43 -4.38
CA ALA A 76 19.00 6.79 -5.64
C ALA A 76 18.82 7.71 -6.85
N LEU A 77 17.74 8.51 -6.86
CA LEU A 77 17.49 9.48 -7.93
C LEU A 77 18.52 10.61 -7.93
N GLU A 78 18.91 11.09 -6.75
CA GLU A 78 19.96 12.10 -6.61
C GLU A 78 21.31 11.58 -7.10
N ASP A 79 21.67 10.35 -6.72
CA ASP A 79 22.90 9.70 -7.18
C ASP A 79 22.93 9.51 -8.70
N ALA A 80 21.78 9.34 -9.32
CA ALA A 80 21.65 9.23 -10.77
C ALA A 80 21.55 10.59 -11.47
N GLU A 81 21.69 11.70 -10.72
CA GLU A 81 21.55 13.06 -11.24
C GLU A 81 20.18 13.34 -11.87
N PHE A 82 19.14 12.71 -11.30
CA PHE A 82 17.77 12.90 -11.75
C PHE A 82 17.15 14.11 -11.06
N GLU A 83 16.58 15.03 -11.84
CA GLU A 83 15.90 16.22 -11.32
C GLU A 83 14.40 15.99 -11.28
N LEU A 84 13.81 16.27 -10.13
CA LEU A 84 12.35 16.27 -9.94
C LEU A 84 11.83 17.71 -10.09
N ASP A 85 11.02 17.92 -11.08
CA ASP A 85 10.34 19.21 -11.26
C ASP A 85 9.06 19.31 -10.43
#